data_69007c6bb9eede1245c6d07f69a40652
#
_entry.id   69007c6bb9eede1245c6d07f69a40652
#
_cell.length_a   1.000
_cell.length_b   1.000
_cell.length_c   1.000
_cell.angle_alpha   90.00
_cell.angle_beta   90.00
_cell.angle_gamma   90.00
#
_symmetry.space_group_name_H-M   'P 1'
#
loop_
_entity.id
_entity.type
_entity.pdbx_description
1 polymer ?
#
loop_
_entity_poly.entity_id
_entity_poly.type
_entity_poly.pdbx_seq_one_letter_code
_entity_poly.pdbx_strand_id
1 'polypeptide(L)'
;MTVLSKRELLVGAGAVGLSGLLGCQQASQPASATPAVTTLKSLTTNAQPISVTERQARIAKAQTLMRERGIGALIVEAGSALIYFTGIRWWRSERFTGAVILADGGFAIITPYFEEPSIRESMSFGDDVRTWHEDESPFKRIVDYLHENKVLDKPVAVEETVRNFIPTGIKSENADIKLVSGQHITRGCRMFKSPTELALMQTANNVTLAAYRHIYPMVEVGMTRHDISAMMSKATTELGGSVQFSMTLVGPSSSFPHGSEIEYTVKEGEVILMDCGASVHDYESDISRTWVMGEANAEQRRVWNTVKRGQELALETAQIGTPAGRVDEVVRDYYTKEGFGPDYKTPGLTHRLGHGIGMDGHEPVNFVRGEKTPLAPGMCFSNEPGIYLPGKFGVRLEDCLYMSEDGPVLFSPLSKSIDDPFAL
;
A
#
# COMPACT_ATOMS: atom_id res chain seq x y z
N MET A 1 49.27 -23.40 16.22
CA MET A 1 50.47 -22.75 16.76
C MET A 1 50.17 -21.29 16.79
N THR A 2 49.96 -20.68 17.80
CA THR A 2 50.40 -20.23 19.11
C THR A 2 49.81 -18.85 19.26
N VAL A 3 48.80 -18.57 20.01
CA VAL A 3 48.55 -18.37 21.44
C VAL A 3 49.40 -17.23 22.11
N LEU A 4 48.64 -16.41 22.87
CA LEU A 4 49.02 -15.56 24.00
C LEU A 4 49.39 -14.11 23.69
N SER A 5 49.07 -13.14 24.51
CA SER A 5 48.23 -12.88 25.71
C SER A 5 48.80 -11.67 26.44
N LYS A 6 47.90 -10.91 27.09
CA LYS A 6 48.04 -10.18 28.35
C LYS A 6 48.85 -8.87 28.45
N ARG A 7 48.12 -7.86 28.88
CA ARG A 7 48.24 -7.04 30.15
C ARG A 7 49.60 -6.46 30.51
N GLU A 8 49.63 -5.15 30.80
CA GLU A 8 49.93 -4.70 32.16
C GLU A 8 49.66 -3.20 32.39
N LEU A 9 49.16 -2.95 33.58
CA LEU A 9 48.94 -1.66 34.24
C LEU A 9 50.28 -1.02 34.59
N LEU A 10 50.33 0.32 34.66
CA LEU A 10 51.16 1.02 35.60
C LEU A 10 50.50 2.32 36.08
N VAL A 11 50.37 2.40 37.39
CA VAL A 11 49.96 3.53 38.23
C VAL A 11 51.15 4.43 38.52
N GLY A 12 50.92 5.73 38.52
CA GLY A 12 51.94 6.68 39.00
C GLY A 12 51.24 7.97 39.48
N ALA A 13 51.33 8.17 40.81
CA ALA A 13 50.75 9.30 41.52
C ALA A 13 51.73 10.47 41.66
N GLY A 14 51.18 11.67 41.75
CA GLY A 14 51.79 12.74 42.61
C GLY A 14 52.25 14.00 41.92
N ALA A 15 51.61 15.13 42.13
CA ALA A 15 52.05 16.24 42.96
C ALA A 15 51.19 17.51 42.75
N VAL A 16 50.93 18.13 43.86
CA VAL A 16 50.13 19.34 44.11
C VAL A 16 50.83 20.60 43.56
N GLY A 17 50.07 21.56 43.03
CA GLY A 17 50.47 22.91 42.74
C GLY A 17 49.25 23.85 42.69
N LEU A 18 49.03 24.59 43.79
CA LEU A 18 48.12 25.74 43.90
C LEU A 18 48.65 26.93 43.08
N SER A 19 47.75 27.58 42.28
CA SER A 19 47.66 29.05 42.25
C SER A 19 46.74 29.50 41.10
N GLY A 20 45.79 30.42 41.34
CA GLY A 20 45.30 31.37 40.38
C GLY A 20 43.79 31.30 40.06
N LEU A 21 42.96 31.92 40.90
CA LEU A 21 41.64 32.36 40.64
C LEU A 21 41.63 33.40 39.50
N LEU A 22 40.99 33.05 38.33
CA LEU A 22 40.42 34.02 37.44
C LEU A 22 39.06 33.40 36.94
N GLY A 23 38.00 34.00 37.46
CA GLY A 23 36.62 33.60 37.08
C GLY A 23 36.31 33.96 35.64
N CYS A 24 36.12 32.95 34.80
CA CYS A 24 35.34 33.06 33.57
C CYS A 24 33.96 32.51 33.87
N GLN A 25 32.96 33.38 33.91
CA GLN A 25 31.56 32.99 33.84
C GLN A 25 31.34 32.33 32.49
N GLN A 26 31.27 31.00 32.44
CA GLN A 26 30.68 30.30 31.34
C GLN A 26 29.18 30.55 31.36
N ALA A 27 28.70 31.26 30.34
CA ALA A 27 27.29 31.34 30.04
C ALA A 27 26.78 29.90 29.77
N SER A 28 25.96 29.39 30.66
CA SER A 28 25.22 28.14 30.46
C SER A 28 24.33 28.28 29.23
N GLN A 29 24.69 27.59 28.14
CA GLN A 29 23.72 27.38 27.02
C GLN A 29 22.49 26.72 27.62
N PRO A 30 21.29 27.17 27.25
CA PRO A 30 20.09 26.46 27.64
C PRO A 30 20.14 25.06 27.03
N ALA A 31 20.02 24.04 27.86
CA ALA A 31 19.84 22.66 27.42
C ALA A 31 18.65 22.63 26.44
N SER A 32 18.88 22.15 25.22
CA SER A 32 17.78 21.90 24.29
C SER A 32 16.84 20.94 24.99
N ALA A 33 15.62 21.38 25.24
CA ALA A 33 14.59 20.53 25.80
C ALA A 33 14.33 19.42 24.79
N THR A 34 14.68 18.19 25.10
CA THR A 34 14.26 17.01 24.35
C THR A 34 12.75 17.08 24.26
N PRO A 35 12.14 17.09 23.06
CA PRO A 35 10.70 17.14 22.94
C PRO A 35 10.12 15.95 23.71
N ALA A 36 9.13 16.23 24.56
CA ALA A 36 8.43 15.20 25.33
C ALA A 36 7.89 14.18 24.33
N VAL A 37 8.33 12.93 24.42
CA VAL A 37 7.81 11.83 23.60
C VAL A 37 6.33 11.69 23.94
N THR A 38 5.49 12.27 23.11
CA THR A 38 4.04 12.15 23.27
C THR A 38 3.70 10.69 22.95
N THR A 39 3.24 9.94 23.93
CA THR A 39 2.83 8.54 23.74
C THR A 39 1.67 8.50 22.73
N LEU A 40 1.89 7.85 21.60
CA LEU A 40 0.87 7.65 20.60
C LEU A 40 -0.23 6.71 21.15
N LYS A 41 -1.47 6.99 20.79
CA LYS A 41 -2.61 6.14 21.15
C LYS A 41 -3.13 5.45 19.90
N SER A 42 -3.42 4.16 20.01
CA SER A 42 -4.01 3.39 18.91
C SER A 42 -5.29 4.06 18.39
N LEU A 43 -5.36 4.21 17.07
CA LEU A 43 -6.52 4.71 16.32
C LEU A 43 -7.41 3.57 15.81
N THR A 44 -6.99 2.31 15.98
CA THR A 44 -7.67 1.14 15.40
C THR A 44 -8.55 0.38 16.38
N THR A 45 -8.58 0.78 17.65
CA THR A 45 -9.31 0.09 18.73
C THR A 45 -10.79 -0.15 18.41
N ASN A 46 -11.41 0.75 17.66
CA ASN A 46 -12.83 0.67 17.29
C ASN A 46 -13.06 0.19 15.85
N ALA A 47 -12.00 -0.13 15.11
CA ALA A 47 -12.11 -0.62 13.74
C ALA A 47 -12.79 -2.00 13.75
N GLN A 48 -13.85 -2.14 12.96
CA GLN A 48 -14.61 -3.38 12.87
C GLN A 48 -14.14 -4.21 11.68
N PRO A 49 -13.70 -5.45 11.86
CA PRO A 49 -13.32 -6.32 10.76
C PRO A 49 -14.53 -6.67 9.89
N ILE A 50 -14.28 -7.11 8.67
CA ILE A 50 -15.31 -7.61 7.76
C ILE A 50 -16.02 -8.80 8.39
N SER A 51 -17.35 -8.72 8.50
CA SER A 51 -18.18 -9.74 9.12
C SER A 51 -18.33 -11.00 8.26
N VAL A 52 -18.68 -12.11 8.88
CA VAL A 52 -19.03 -13.36 8.17
C VAL A 52 -20.17 -13.13 7.20
N THR A 53 -21.20 -12.40 7.59
CA THR A 53 -22.35 -12.07 6.73
C THR A 53 -21.92 -11.32 5.48
N GLU A 54 -21.01 -10.35 5.62
CA GLU A 54 -20.48 -9.61 4.47
C GLU A 54 -19.66 -10.51 3.55
N ARG A 55 -18.82 -11.40 4.09
CA ARG A 55 -18.05 -12.37 3.28
C ARG A 55 -18.97 -13.32 2.52
N GLN A 56 -20.04 -13.80 3.14
CA GLN A 56 -21.07 -14.61 2.47
C GLN A 56 -21.74 -13.83 1.33
N ALA A 57 -22.06 -12.54 1.54
CA ALA A 57 -22.60 -11.67 0.50
C ALA A 57 -21.61 -11.47 -0.68
N ARG A 58 -20.31 -11.38 -0.41
CA ARG A 58 -19.25 -11.31 -1.43
C ARG A 58 -19.19 -12.59 -2.29
N ILE A 59 -19.29 -13.76 -1.66
CA ILE A 59 -19.37 -15.04 -2.38
C ILE A 59 -20.65 -15.07 -3.25
N ALA A 60 -21.80 -14.68 -2.71
CA ALA A 60 -23.05 -14.62 -3.44
C ALA A 60 -22.97 -13.68 -4.66
N LYS A 61 -22.30 -12.53 -4.51
CA LYS A 61 -22.04 -11.62 -5.63
C LYS A 61 -21.15 -12.25 -6.69
N ALA A 62 -20.05 -12.91 -6.29
CA ALA A 62 -19.18 -13.64 -7.22
C ALA A 62 -19.96 -14.73 -7.98
N GLN A 63 -20.82 -15.47 -7.30
CA GLN A 63 -21.68 -16.50 -7.88
C GLN A 63 -22.65 -15.91 -8.91
N THR A 64 -23.22 -14.75 -8.63
CA THR A 64 -24.08 -14.03 -9.60
C THR A 64 -23.30 -13.66 -10.85
N LEU A 65 -22.11 -13.06 -10.71
CA LEU A 65 -21.24 -12.69 -11.82
C LEU A 65 -20.77 -13.91 -12.64
N MET A 66 -20.54 -15.05 -11.97
CA MET A 66 -20.23 -16.31 -12.66
C MET A 66 -21.40 -16.81 -13.49
N ARG A 67 -22.62 -16.87 -12.93
CA ARG A 67 -23.82 -17.33 -13.62
C ARG A 67 -24.14 -16.48 -14.85
N GLU A 68 -24.02 -15.16 -14.75
CA GLU A 68 -24.20 -14.22 -15.87
C GLU A 68 -23.29 -14.52 -17.08
N ARG A 69 -22.14 -15.19 -16.82
CA ARG A 69 -21.14 -15.54 -17.85
C ARG A 69 -21.07 -17.03 -18.17
N GLY A 70 -21.92 -17.84 -17.59
CA GLY A 70 -21.90 -19.29 -17.76
C GLY A 70 -20.64 -19.97 -17.19
N ILE A 71 -20.00 -19.35 -16.19
CA ILE A 71 -18.80 -19.88 -15.51
C ILE A 71 -19.23 -20.81 -14.38
N GLY A 72 -18.60 -22.00 -14.28
CA GLY A 72 -18.96 -23.01 -13.30
C GLY A 72 -18.30 -22.83 -11.94
N ALA A 73 -17.07 -22.33 -11.91
CA ALA A 73 -16.33 -22.11 -10.67
C ALA A 73 -15.28 -20.99 -10.82
N LEU A 74 -14.85 -20.43 -9.68
CA LEU A 74 -13.74 -19.49 -9.54
C LEU A 74 -12.67 -20.12 -8.64
N ILE A 75 -11.44 -20.16 -9.12
CA ILE A 75 -10.26 -20.58 -8.37
C ILE A 75 -9.53 -19.32 -7.88
N VAL A 76 -9.28 -19.26 -6.58
CA VAL A 76 -8.46 -18.23 -5.94
C VAL A 76 -7.33 -18.89 -5.15
N GLU A 77 -6.15 -18.28 -5.19
CA GLU A 77 -4.98 -18.71 -4.42
C GLU A 77 -4.85 -17.87 -3.14
N ALA A 78 -3.99 -18.32 -2.20
CA ALA A 78 -3.58 -17.53 -1.04
C ALA A 78 -3.21 -16.10 -1.44
N GLY A 79 -3.64 -15.11 -0.65
CA GLY A 79 -3.51 -13.68 -0.92
C GLY A 79 -4.82 -12.94 -0.73
N SER A 80 -4.89 -11.70 -1.22
CA SER A 80 -6.01 -10.78 -0.99
C SER A 80 -7.35 -11.34 -1.45
N ALA A 81 -7.41 -12.08 -2.57
CA ALA A 81 -8.65 -12.69 -3.05
C ALA A 81 -9.17 -13.78 -2.11
N LEU A 82 -8.29 -14.65 -1.56
CA LEU A 82 -8.68 -15.64 -0.57
C LEU A 82 -9.22 -14.97 0.71
N ILE A 83 -8.50 -13.96 1.22
CA ILE A 83 -8.93 -13.19 2.40
C ILE A 83 -10.26 -12.49 2.13
N TYR A 84 -10.44 -11.89 0.95
CA TYR A 84 -11.66 -11.17 0.57
C TYR A 84 -12.91 -12.04 0.66
N PHE A 85 -12.84 -13.25 0.09
CA PHE A 85 -14.00 -14.16 0.04
C PHE A 85 -14.18 -14.97 1.33
N THR A 86 -13.08 -15.48 1.92
CA THR A 86 -13.17 -16.47 3.01
C THR A 86 -12.74 -15.94 4.37
N GLY A 87 -11.94 -14.89 4.42
CA GLY A 87 -11.30 -14.41 5.64
C GLY A 87 -10.03 -15.14 6.03
N ILE A 88 -9.68 -16.21 5.32
CA ILE A 88 -8.49 -17.00 5.61
C ILE A 88 -7.25 -16.24 5.19
N ARG A 89 -6.37 -15.94 6.16
CA ARG A 89 -5.06 -15.33 5.92
C ARG A 89 -4.03 -16.43 5.76
N TRP A 90 -3.53 -16.57 4.53
CA TRP A 90 -2.51 -17.55 4.21
C TRP A 90 -1.47 -16.93 3.28
N TRP A 91 -0.21 -17.35 3.43
CA TRP A 91 0.86 -16.88 2.56
C TRP A 91 1.10 -17.82 1.39
N ARG A 92 1.66 -17.30 0.33
CA ARG A 92 2.07 -18.09 -0.84
C ARG A 92 3.37 -18.81 -0.57
N SER A 93 3.36 -20.13 -0.77
CA SER A 93 4.56 -20.97 -0.81
C SER A 93 4.61 -21.68 -2.17
N GLU A 94 5.51 -22.64 -2.36
CA GLU A 94 5.49 -23.53 -3.52
C GLU A 94 4.29 -24.47 -3.54
N ARG A 95 3.65 -24.65 -2.39
CA ARG A 95 2.44 -25.49 -2.23
C ARG A 95 1.20 -24.66 -2.52
N PHE A 96 0.21 -25.32 -3.11
CA PHE A 96 -1.09 -24.68 -3.33
C PHE A 96 -1.93 -24.71 -2.05
N THR A 97 -2.32 -23.53 -1.60
CA THR A 97 -3.45 -23.31 -0.67
C THR A 97 -4.36 -22.25 -1.29
N GLY A 98 -5.66 -22.55 -1.38
CA GLY A 98 -6.63 -21.65 -2.01
C GLY A 98 -8.05 -22.14 -1.87
N ALA A 99 -8.97 -21.47 -2.55
CA ALA A 99 -10.38 -21.84 -2.59
C ALA A 99 -10.87 -22.08 -4.01
N VAL A 100 -11.80 -23.01 -4.15
CA VAL A 100 -12.62 -23.19 -5.35
C VAL A 100 -14.05 -22.83 -4.98
N ILE A 101 -14.54 -21.73 -5.52
CA ILE A 101 -15.90 -21.21 -5.27
C ILE A 101 -16.77 -21.64 -6.44
N LEU A 102 -17.86 -22.36 -6.18
CA LEU A 102 -18.80 -22.81 -7.21
C LEU A 102 -19.81 -21.72 -7.54
N ALA A 103 -20.23 -21.63 -8.81
CA ALA A 103 -21.29 -20.72 -9.23
C ALA A 103 -22.65 -21.07 -8.60
N ASP A 104 -22.89 -22.37 -8.38
CA ASP A 104 -24.06 -22.92 -7.75
C ASP A 104 -23.58 -23.85 -6.63
N GLY A 105 -23.75 -23.47 -5.38
CA GLY A 105 -23.29 -24.24 -4.23
C GLY A 105 -22.35 -23.48 -3.29
N GLY A 106 -21.48 -24.22 -2.64
CA GLY A 106 -20.52 -23.70 -1.66
C GLY A 106 -19.13 -23.37 -2.26
N PHE A 107 -18.16 -23.47 -1.39
CA PHE A 107 -16.74 -23.43 -1.77
C PHE A 107 -15.98 -24.50 -0.96
N ALA A 108 -14.87 -24.96 -1.51
CA ALA A 108 -13.93 -25.79 -0.77
C ALA A 108 -12.58 -25.07 -0.66
N ILE A 109 -11.92 -25.24 0.49
CA ILE A 109 -10.52 -24.89 0.67
C ILE A 109 -9.68 -26.10 0.29
N ILE A 110 -8.66 -25.90 -0.53
CA ILE A 110 -7.72 -26.96 -0.94
C ILE A 110 -6.36 -26.59 -0.38
N THR A 111 -5.78 -27.47 0.43
CA THR A 111 -4.57 -27.21 1.21
C THR A 111 -3.78 -28.48 1.45
N PRO A 112 -2.46 -28.43 1.75
CA PRO A 112 -1.71 -29.61 2.22
C PRO A 112 -2.36 -30.23 3.47
N TYR A 113 -2.29 -31.55 3.60
CA TYR A 113 -2.89 -32.26 4.74
C TYR A 113 -2.37 -31.76 6.09
N PHE A 114 -1.08 -31.49 6.20
CA PHE A 114 -0.48 -31.02 7.45
C PHE A 114 -0.89 -29.60 7.84
N GLU A 115 -1.43 -28.79 6.91
CA GLU A 115 -1.94 -27.43 7.15
C GLU A 115 -3.43 -27.42 7.51
N GLU A 116 -4.15 -28.53 7.35
CA GLU A 116 -5.60 -28.59 7.60
C GLU A 116 -6.00 -28.07 8.98
N PRO A 117 -5.31 -28.43 10.09
CA PRO A 117 -5.69 -27.96 11.43
C PRO A 117 -5.64 -26.42 11.52
N SER A 118 -4.58 -25.81 11.02
CA SER A 118 -4.39 -24.34 11.04
C SER A 118 -5.37 -23.61 10.11
N ILE A 119 -5.71 -24.22 8.97
CA ILE A 119 -6.75 -23.70 8.06
C ILE A 119 -8.10 -23.72 8.78
N ARG A 120 -8.46 -24.83 9.43
CA ARG A 120 -9.75 -24.93 10.17
C ARG A 120 -9.85 -23.93 11.33
N GLU A 121 -8.77 -23.66 12.04
CA GLU A 121 -8.72 -22.62 13.06
C GLU A 121 -8.98 -21.22 12.49
N SER A 122 -8.53 -20.96 11.26
CA SER A 122 -8.71 -19.66 10.58
C SER A 122 -10.08 -19.49 9.91
N MET A 123 -10.84 -20.57 9.72
CA MET A 123 -12.16 -20.54 9.08
C MET A 123 -13.20 -19.99 10.03
N SER A 124 -13.95 -18.97 9.60
CA SER A 124 -15.09 -18.43 10.34
C SER A 124 -16.46 -18.93 9.82
N PHE A 125 -16.48 -19.55 8.63
CA PHE A 125 -17.66 -20.17 8.00
C PHE A 125 -17.22 -21.12 6.87
N GLY A 126 -18.13 -22.01 6.46
CA GLY A 126 -17.79 -23.12 5.57
C GLY A 126 -17.12 -24.25 6.35
N ASP A 127 -17.08 -25.46 5.79
CA ASP A 127 -16.53 -26.66 6.44
C ASP A 127 -15.83 -27.60 5.45
N ASP A 128 -15.95 -27.40 4.13
CA ASP A 128 -15.33 -28.24 3.12
C ASP A 128 -13.85 -27.90 2.96
N VAL A 129 -12.99 -28.78 3.49
CA VAL A 129 -11.54 -28.71 3.36
C VAL A 129 -11.07 -29.97 2.66
N ARG A 130 -10.42 -29.82 1.51
CA ARG A 130 -9.88 -30.89 0.68
C ARG A 130 -8.36 -30.88 0.77
N THR A 131 -7.80 -31.97 1.29
CA THR A 131 -6.37 -32.06 1.53
C THR A 131 -5.66 -32.95 0.51
N TRP A 132 -4.37 -32.72 0.38
CA TRP A 132 -3.45 -33.52 -0.42
C TRP A 132 -2.17 -33.79 0.38
N HIS A 133 -1.56 -34.98 0.19
CA HIS A 133 -0.28 -35.34 0.78
C HIS A 133 0.87 -34.89 -0.12
N GLU A 134 2.08 -34.77 0.43
CA GLU A 134 3.27 -34.25 -0.29
C GLU A 134 3.63 -35.03 -1.56
N ASP A 135 3.22 -36.29 -1.66
CA ASP A 135 3.37 -37.15 -2.84
C ASP A 135 2.15 -37.16 -3.78
N GLU A 136 1.12 -36.33 -3.48
CA GLU A 136 -0.09 -36.18 -4.30
C GLU A 136 -0.11 -34.84 -5.05
N SER A 137 -0.93 -34.79 -6.09
CA SER A 137 -1.16 -33.54 -6.85
C SER A 137 -2.27 -32.70 -6.22
N PRO A 138 -1.99 -31.44 -5.81
CA PRO A 138 -3.03 -30.52 -5.38
C PRO A 138 -4.03 -30.23 -6.50
N PHE A 139 -3.58 -30.26 -7.74
CA PHE A 139 -4.41 -29.97 -8.91
C PHE A 139 -5.43 -31.05 -9.18
N LYS A 140 -5.07 -32.31 -8.86
CA LYS A 140 -6.05 -33.41 -8.89
C LYS A 140 -7.19 -33.17 -7.91
N ARG A 141 -6.92 -32.65 -6.72
CA ARG A 141 -7.98 -32.31 -5.74
C ARG A 141 -8.92 -31.21 -6.25
N ILE A 142 -8.38 -30.23 -6.99
CA ILE A 142 -9.21 -29.22 -7.68
C ILE A 142 -10.11 -29.89 -8.73
N VAL A 143 -9.53 -30.74 -9.58
CA VAL A 143 -10.26 -31.43 -10.65
C VAL A 143 -11.31 -32.37 -10.07
N ASP A 144 -10.98 -33.15 -9.03
CA ASP A 144 -11.93 -34.03 -8.35
C ASP A 144 -13.12 -33.25 -7.77
N TYR A 145 -12.88 -32.11 -7.13
CA TYR A 145 -13.94 -31.25 -6.59
C TYR A 145 -14.85 -30.68 -7.69
N LEU A 146 -14.27 -30.23 -8.81
CA LEU A 146 -15.04 -29.76 -9.96
C LEU A 146 -15.88 -30.88 -10.58
N HIS A 147 -15.33 -32.11 -10.67
CA HIS A 147 -16.01 -33.30 -11.18
C HIS A 147 -17.20 -33.71 -10.27
N GLU A 148 -16.96 -33.82 -8.95
CA GLU A 148 -18.00 -34.14 -7.96
C GLU A 148 -19.18 -33.18 -8.06
N ASN A 149 -18.91 -31.89 -8.34
CA ASN A 149 -19.94 -30.85 -8.45
C ASN A 149 -20.47 -30.65 -9.87
N LYS A 150 -20.09 -31.52 -10.83
CA LYS A 150 -20.59 -31.55 -12.21
C LYS A 150 -20.45 -30.21 -12.96
N VAL A 151 -19.29 -29.54 -12.78
CA VAL A 151 -19.03 -28.25 -13.43
C VAL A 151 -17.91 -28.30 -14.48
N LEU A 152 -17.41 -29.49 -14.82
CA LEU A 152 -16.34 -29.67 -15.83
C LEU A 152 -16.76 -29.31 -17.25
N ASP A 153 -18.04 -29.29 -17.56
CA ASP A 153 -18.62 -28.87 -18.83
C ASP A 153 -18.68 -27.34 -18.98
N LYS A 154 -18.51 -26.60 -17.90
CA LYS A 154 -18.50 -25.13 -17.87
C LYS A 154 -17.07 -24.59 -17.81
N PRO A 155 -16.84 -23.36 -18.30
CA PRO A 155 -15.57 -22.68 -18.06
C PRO A 155 -15.31 -22.51 -16.54
N VAL A 156 -14.04 -22.66 -16.15
CA VAL A 156 -13.55 -22.43 -14.78
C VAL A 156 -12.70 -21.18 -14.81
N ALA A 157 -13.08 -20.18 -14.02
CA ALA A 157 -12.36 -18.94 -13.91
C ALA A 157 -11.17 -19.10 -12.96
N VAL A 158 -10.06 -18.45 -13.31
CA VAL A 158 -8.86 -18.36 -12.49
C VAL A 158 -8.63 -16.88 -12.16
N GLU A 159 -8.52 -16.56 -10.89
CA GLU A 159 -8.25 -15.19 -10.41
C GLU A 159 -6.92 -14.68 -11.01
N GLU A 160 -6.84 -13.39 -11.29
CA GLU A 160 -5.78 -12.80 -12.11
C GLU A 160 -4.37 -12.84 -11.49
N THR A 161 -4.25 -13.01 -10.18
CA THR A 161 -2.95 -13.08 -9.49
C THR A 161 -2.49 -14.50 -9.20
N VAL A 162 -3.30 -15.52 -9.55
CA VAL A 162 -2.97 -16.93 -9.39
C VAL A 162 -1.73 -17.27 -10.23
N ARG A 163 -0.74 -17.88 -9.61
CA ARG A 163 0.53 -18.22 -10.25
C ARG A 163 0.34 -19.25 -11.36
N ASN A 164 1.03 -19.05 -12.48
CA ASN A 164 0.85 -19.83 -13.72
C ASN A 164 1.01 -21.35 -13.55
N PHE A 165 1.81 -21.82 -12.59
CA PHE A 165 1.98 -23.26 -12.37
C PHE A 165 0.66 -23.94 -11.94
N ILE A 166 -0.28 -23.19 -11.34
CA ILE A 166 -1.58 -23.72 -10.89
C ILE A 166 -2.48 -24.04 -12.09
N PRO A 167 -2.82 -23.10 -12.99
CA PRO A 167 -3.61 -23.44 -14.18
C PRO A 167 -2.90 -24.47 -15.08
N THR A 168 -1.56 -24.45 -15.15
CA THR A 168 -0.78 -25.46 -15.89
C THR A 168 -0.94 -26.83 -15.25
N GLY A 169 -0.85 -26.95 -13.94
CA GLY A 169 -1.04 -28.19 -13.20
C GLY A 169 -2.46 -28.75 -13.35
N ILE A 170 -3.49 -27.89 -13.27
CA ILE A 170 -4.88 -28.29 -13.52
C ILE A 170 -5.06 -28.86 -14.93
N LYS A 171 -4.45 -28.24 -15.93
CA LYS A 171 -4.46 -28.73 -17.31
C LYS A 171 -3.70 -30.05 -17.48
N SER A 172 -2.69 -30.31 -16.68
CA SER A 172 -1.98 -31.59 -16.68
C SER A 172 -2.83 -32.74 -16.13
N GLU A 173 -3.71 -32.47 -15.17
CA GLU A 173 -4.66 -33.43 -14.62
C GLU A 173 -5.86 -33.67 -15.53
N ASN A 174 -6.35 -32.62 -16.19
CA ASN A 174 -7.45 -32.70 -17.14
C ASN A 174 -7.28 -31.65 -18.25
N ALA A 175 -6.83 -32.08 -19.43
CA ALA A 175 -6.57 -31.20 -20.57
C ALA A 175 -7.84 -30.53 -21.14
N ASP A 176 -9.03 -31.11 -20.93
CA ASP A 176 -10.29 -30.64 -21.48
C ASP A 176 -10.91 -29.48 -20.67
N ILE A 177 -10.48 -29.25 -19.42
CA ILE A 177 -10.99 -28.15 -18.60
C ILE A 177 -10.75 -26.83 -19.33
N LYS A 178 -11.81 -26.05 -19.53
CA LYS A 178 -11.74 -24.72 -20.11
C LYS A 178 -11.43 -23.69 -19.03
N LEU A 179 -10.15 -23.32 -18.87
CA LEU A 179 -9.74 -22.23 -17.96
C LEU A 179 -9.89 -20.88 -18.65
N VAL A 180 -10.46 -19.90 -17.91
CA VAL A 180 -10.69 -18.52 -18.36
C VAL A 180 -10.24 -17.53 -17.28
N SER A 181 -10.01 -16.26 -17.66
CA SER A 181 -9.71 -15.22 -16.69
C SER A 181 -10.88 -14.95 -15.74
N GLY A 182 -10.58 -14.93 -14.44
CA GLY A 182 -11.52 -14.58 -13.36
C GLY A 182 -11.68 -13.08 -13.10
N GLN A 183 -10.89 -12.24 -13.78
CA GLN A 183 -10.80 -10.81 -13.47
C GLN A 183 -12.15 -10.08 -13.46
N HIS A 184 -13.12 -10.48 -14.31
CA HIS A 184 -14.46 -9.86 -14.32
C HIS A 184 -15.26 -10.15 -13.05
N ILE A 185 -14.98 -11.27 -12.39
CA ILE A 185 -15.62 -11.68 -11.15
C ILE A 185 -14.95 -10.95 -9.99
N THR A 186 -13.64 -11.09 -9.86
CA THR A 186 -12.85 -10.52 -8.77
C THR A 186 -12.91 -8.99 -8.76
N ARG A 187 -12.68 -8.35 -9.91
CA ARG A 187 -12.83 -6.89 -10.06
C ARG A 187 -14.26 -6.44 -9.82
N GLY A 188 -15.26 -7.15 -10.38
CA GLY A 188 -16.67 -6.84 -10.17
C GLY A 188 -17.07 -6.91 -8.68
N CYS A 189 -16.40 -7.74 -7.89
CA CYS A 189 -16.58 -7.80 -6.44
C CYS A 189 -15.83 -6.68 -5.70
N ARG A 190 -14.51 -6.53 -5.95
CA ARG A 190 -13.59 -5.71 -5.15
C ARG A 190 -13.58 -4.23 -5.52
N MET A 191 -13.93 -3.89 -6.77
CA MET A 191 -13.85 -2.53 -7.28
C MET A 191 -14.74 -1.55 -6.50
N PHE A 192 -15.92 -2.01 -6.04
CA PHE A 192 -16.90 -1.20 -5.32
C PHE A 192 -16.86 -1.54 -3.83
N LYS A 193 -16.32 -0.64 -3.03
CA LYS A 193 -16.16 -0.84 -1.59
C LYS A 193 -17.47 -0.66 -0.85
N SER A 194 -17.71 -1.56 0.11
CA SER A 194 -18.82 -1.44 1.05
C SER A 194 -18.57 -0.32 2.08
N PRO A 195 -19.60 0.12 2.82
CA PRO A 195 -19.39 1.07 3.92
C PRO A 195 -18.38 0.59 4.96
N THR A 196 -18.33 -0.73 5.26
CA THR A 196 -17.35 -1.30 6.18
C THR A 196 -15.93 -1.19 5.63
N GLU A 197 -15.74 -1.51 4.35
CA GLU A 197 -14.45 -1.37 3.66
C GLU A 197 -13.97 0.09 3.66
N LEU A 198 -14.85 1.05 3.33
CA LEU A 198 -14.54 2.49 3.38
C LEU A 198 -14.16 2.96 4.78
N ALA A 199 -14.82 2.46 5.84
CA ALA A 199 -14.48 2.80 7.22
C ALA A 199 -13.09 2.27 7.63
N LEU A 200 -12.70 1.09 7.14
CA LEU A 200 -11.38 0.52 7.37
C LEU A 200 -10.29 1.33 6.62
N MET A 201 -10.54 1.69 5.37
CA MET A 201 -9.64 2.57 4.59
C MET A 201 -9.52 3.96 5.23
N GLN A 202 -10.62 4.53 5.74
CA GLN A 202 -10.58 5.79 6.49
C GLN A 202 -9.67 5.67 7.72
N THR A 203 -9.77 4.56 8.45
CA THR A 203 -8.94 4.32 9.64
C THR A 203 -7.47 4.16 9.25
N ALA A 204 -7.16 3.44 8.17
CA ALA A 204 -5.80 3.28 7.65
C ALA A 204 -5.18 4.63 7.25
N ASN A 205 -5.94 5.48 6.54
CA ASN A 205 -5.50 6.82 6.16
C ASN A 205 -5.27 7.72 7.39
N ASN A 206 -6.14 7.64 8.40
CA ASN A 206 -5.96 8.36 9.67
C ASN A 206 -4.68 7.94 10.40
N VAL A 207 -4.36 6.64 10.41
CA VAL A 207 -3.12 6.11 11.00
C VAL A 207 -1.91 6.68 10.27
N THR A 208 -1.87 6.58 8.94
CA THR A 208 -0.73 7.06 8.14
C THR A 208 -0.53 8.56 8.29
N LEU A 209 -1.60 9.37 8.23
CA LEU A 209 -1.49 10.80 8.41
C LEU A 209 -1.06 11.19 9.83
N ALA A 210 -1.55 10.48 10.85
CA ALA A 210 -1.13 10.72 12.23
C ALA A 210 0.35 10.35 12.47
N ALA A 211 0.83 9.26 11.84
CA ALA A 211 2.23 8.89 11.88
C ALA A 211 3.12 9.96 11.23
N TYR A 212 2.74 10.48 10.07
CA TYR A 212 3.42 11.60 9.43
C TYR A 212 3.51 12.85 10.33
N ARG A 213 2.38 13.27 10.91
CA ARG A 213 2.32 14.42 11.82
C ARG A 213 3.19 14.25 13.05
N HIS A 214 3.31 13.02 13.52
CA HIS A 214 4.16 12.70 14.68
C HIS A 214 5.66 12.81 14.33
N ILE A 215 6.07 12.26 13.20
CA ILE A 215 7.52 12.21 12.86
C ILE A 215 8.03 13.49 12.20
N TYR A 216 7.17 14.26 11.52
CA TYR A 216 7.59 15.45 10.77
C TYR A 216 8.46 16.42 11.56
N PRO A 217 8.09 16.84 12.81
CA PRO A 217 8.92 17.72 13.61
C PRO A 217 10.19 17.06 14.17
N MET A 218 10.38 15.76 13.99
CA MET A 218 11.52 14.99 14.47
C MET A 218 12.57 14.76 13.37
N VAL A 219 12.27 15.12 12.12
CA VAL A 219 13.22 14.98 11.02
C VAL A 219 14.27 16.07 11.10
N GLU A 220 15.55 15.68 11.10
CA GLU A 220 16.70 16.57 11.32
C GLU A 220 17.75 16.41 10.23
N VAL A 221 18.57 17.45 10.06
CA VAL A 221 19.76 17.41 9.18
C VAL A 221 20.70 16.28 9.63
N GLY A 222 21.21 15.53 8.67
CA GLY A 222 22.10 14.38 8.89
C GLY A 222 21.38 13.03 8.93
N MET A 223 20.05 12.99 9.08
CA MET A 223 19.29 11.74 9.02
C MET A 223 19.37 11.10 7.63
N THR A 224 19.37 9.78 7.61
CA THR A 224 19.25 8.97 6.40
C THR A 224 17.79 8.64 6.09
N ARG A 225 17.51 8.17 4.87
CA ARG A 225 16.20 7.61 4.51
C ARG A 225 15.78 6.49 5.47
N HIS A 226 16.71 5.69 5.95
CA HIS A 226 16.44 4.57 6.84
C HIS A 226 16.01 5.04 8.24
N ASP A 227 16.64 6.10 8.77
CA ASP A 227 16.26 6.68 10.06
C ASP A 227 14.80 7.18 10.01
N ILE A 228 14.44 7.93 8.96
CA ILE A 228 13.09 8.51 8.80
C ILE A 228 12.05 7.40 8.58
N SER A 229 12.33 6.43 7.68
CA SER A 229 11.44 5.30 7.44
C SER A 229 11.22 4.43 8.68
N ALA A 230 12.26 4.26 9.51
CA ALA A 230 12.15 3.53 10.79
C ALA A 230 11.24 4.27 11.79
N MET A 231 11.37 5.61 11.90
CA MET A 231 10.46 6.42 12.72
C MET A 231 9.01 6.30 12.25
N MET A 232 8.78 6.38 10.94
CA MET A 232 7.45 6.25 10.33
C MET A 232 6.84 4.87 10.63
N SER A 233 7.61 3.80 10.42
CA SER A 233 7.16 2.42 10.68
C SER A 233 6.82 2.21 12.16
N LYS A 234 7.63 2.75 13.07
CA LYS A 234 7.38 2.70 14.50
C LYS A 234 6.10 3.44 14.88
N ALA A 235 5.92 4.68 14.39
CA ALA A 235 4.73 5.48 14.68
C ALA A 235 3.46 4.80 14.13
N THR A 236 3.50 4.24 12.92
CA THR A 236 2.39 3.49 12.31
C THR A 236 1.98 2.31 13.19
N THR A 237 2.96 1.53 13.68
CA THR A 237 2.70 0.37 14.55
C THR A 237 2.12 0.78 15.90
N GLU A 238 2.67 1.84 16.53
CA GLU A 238 2.16 2.36 17.81
C GLU A 238 0.74 2.92 17.69
N LEU A 239 0.37 3.46 16.51
CA LEU A 239 -0.98 3.90 16.20
C LEU A 239 -1.95 2.73 15.88
N GLY A 240 -1.46 1.49 15.87
CA GLY A 240 -2.23 0.26 15.68
C GLY A 240 -2.40 -0.19 14.24
N GLY A 241 -1.73 0.44 13.27
CA GLY A 241 -1.71 0.02 11.87
C GLY A 241 -0.63 -1.02 11.60
N SER A 242 -0.80 -1.80 10.53
CA SER A 242 0.25 -2.64 9.96
C SER A 242 0.97 -1.86 8.87
N VAL A 243 2.30 -1.78 8.95
CA VAL A 243 3.10 -1.11 7.92
C VAL A 243 3.06 -1.91 6.63
N GLN A 244 2.62 -1.28 5.53
CA GLN A 244 2.68 -1.88 4.21
C GLN A 244 3.98 -1.50 3.51
N PHE A 245 4.28 -0.22 3.49
CA PHE A 245 5.56 0.31 3.03
C PHE A 245 5.86 1.66 3.70
N SER A 246 7.12 2.04 3.69
CA SER A 246 7.59 3.34 4.18
C SER A 246 8.81 3.75 3.36
N MET A 247 8.58 4.47 2.29
CA MET A 247 9.62 4.96 1.39
C MET A 247 9.95 6.41 1.73
N THR A 248 11.25 6.70 1.90
CA THR A 248 11.77 8.05 2.10
C THR A 248 12.83 8.35 1.05
N LEU A 249 12.67 9.44 0.34
CA LEU A 249 13.54 9.91 -0.73
C LEU A 249 14.09 11.29 -0.37
N VAL A 250 15.41 11.43 -0.32
CA VAL A 250 16.09 12.66 0.09
C VAL A 250 16.83 13.28 -1.08
N GLY A 251 16.63 14.57 -1.32
CA GLY A 251 17.32 15.34 -2.34
C GLY A 251 17.24 14.72 -3.73
N PRO A 252 18.37 14.46 -4.41
CA PRO A 252 18.37 13.92 -5.78
C PRO A 252 17.70 12.55 -5.92
N SER A 253 17.62 11.73 -4.84
CA SER A 253 16.90 10.44 -4.90
C SER A 253 15.41 10.62 -5.15
N SER A 254 14.81 11.75 -4.75
CA SER A 254 13.40 12.04 -5.01
C SER A 254 13.09 12.29 -6.49
N SER A 255 14.11 12.52 -7.34
CA SER A 255 13.92 12.64 -8.79
C SER A 255 13.59 11.31 -9.48
N PHE A 256 13.64 10.20 -8.76
CA PHE A 256 13.18 8.88 -9.19
C PHE A 256 11.91 8.51 -8.43
N PRO A 257 10.82 8.13 -9.09
CA PRO A 257 9.54 7.83 -8.41
C PRO A 257 9.62 6.82 -7.27
N HIS A 258 10.48 5.80 -7.43
CA HIS A 258 10.72 4.75 -6.41
C HIS A 258 12.13 4.82 -5.80
N GLY A 259 12.80 5.98 -5.94
CA GLY A 259 14.09 6.22 -5.32
C GLY A 259 15.30 5.73 -6.10
N SER A 260 16.45 5.80 -5.45
CA SER A 260 17.77 5.47 -5.97
C SER A 260 18.52 4.60 -4.95
N GLU A 261 19.44 3.77 -5.44
CA GLU A 261 20.36 3.01 -4.59
C GLU A 261 21.43 3.91 -3.94
N ILE A 262 21.62 5.13 -4.47
CA ILE A 262 22.54 6.10 -3.86
C ILE A 262 21.92 6.63 -2.59
N GLU A 263 22.64 6.52 -1.49
CA GLU A 263 22.20 7.03 -0.20
C GLU A 263 22.52 8.53 -0.07
N TYR A 264 21.49 9.29 0.31
CA TYR A 264 21.60 10.70 0.62
C TYR A 264 21.19 10.94 2.07
N THR A 265 21.87 11.87 2.73
CA THR A 265 21.47 12.38 4.04
C THR A 265 20.76 13.70 3.89
N VAL A 266 19.83 13.96 4.81
CA VAL A 266 19.10 15.24 4.86
C VAL A 266 20.05 16.39 5.07
N LYS A 267 19.93 17.44 4.27
CA LYS A 267 20.66 18.70 4.39
C LYS A 267 19.69 19.87 4.34
N GLU A 268 20.13 21.02 4.82
CA GLU A 268 19.37 22.26 4.69
C GLU A 268 19.08 22.56 3.21
N GLY A 269 17.83 22.92 2.89
CA GLY A 269 17.35 23.16 1.54
C GLY A 269 17.06 21.92 0.70
N GLU A 270 17.26 20.70 1.22
CA GLU A 270 16.98 19.45 0.49
C GLU A 270 15.48 19.11 0.52
N VAL A 271 14.99 18.61 -0.62
CA VAL A 271 13.65 18.04 -0.72
C VAL A 271 13.59 16.69 0.00
N ILE A 272 12.56 16.48 0.77
CA ILE A 272 12.20 15.19 1.35
C ILE A 272 10.84 14.80 0.76
N LEU A 273 10.80 13.68 0.04
CA LEU A 273 9.58 13.05 -0.44
C LEU A 273 9.42 11.75 0.31
N MET A 274 8.32 11.61 1.03
CA MET A 274 7.94 10.35 1.64
C MET A 274 6.67 9.82 1.02
N ASP A 275 6.62 8.49 0.90
CA ASP A 275 5.49 7.75 0.40
C ASP A 275 5.27 6.53 1.31
N CYS A 276 4.13 6.49 1.99
CA CYS A 276 3.89 5.56 3.08
C CYS A 276 2.45 5.06 3.09
N GLY A 277 2.33 3.75 3.35
CA GLY A 277 1.07 3.07 3.47
C GLY A 277 0.96 2.23 4.75
N ALA A 278 -0.22 2.25 5.34
CA ALA A 278 -0.60 1.38 6.45
C ALA A 278 -1.82 0.57 6.07
N SER A 279 -2.05 -0.56 6.74
CA SER A 279 -3.32 -1.26 6.65
C SER A 279 -3.99 -1.46 7.99
N VAL A 280 -5.32 -1.54 7.96
CA VAL A 280 -6.18 -1.88 9.09
C VAL A 280 -7.16 -2.95 8.63
N HIS A 281 -7.10 -4.14 9.25
CA HIS A 281 -7.89 -5.30 8.83
C HIS A 281 -7.83 -5.55 7.32
N ASP A 282 -6.61 -5.52 6.74
CA ASP A 282 -6.26 -5.75 5.33
C ASP A 282 -6.66 -4.64 4.35
N TYR A 283 -7.20 -3.50 4.79
CA TYR A 283 -7.49 -2.36 3.93
C TYR A 283 -6.43 -1.29 4.04
N GLU A 284 -5.92 -0.85 2.91
CA GLU A 284 -4.71 -0.05 2.80
C GLU A 284 -5.01 1.45 2.65
N SER A 285 -4.02 2.24 3.01
CA SER A 285 -3.86 3.65 2.70
C SER A 285 -2.60 3.86 1.89
N ASP A 286 -2.57 4.97 1.14
CA ASP A 286 -1.43 5.39 0.34
C ASP A 286 -1.35 6.91 0.37
N ILE A 287 -0.25 7.46 0.93
CA ILE A 287 -0.09 8.90 1.12
C ILE A 287 1.36 9.31 0.84
N SER A 288 1.54 10.13 -0.18
CA SER A 288 2.84 10.81 -0.41
C SER A 288 2.79 12.25 0.06
N ARG A 289 3.87 12.69 0.69
CA ARG A 289 4.10 14.07 1.09
C ARG A 289 5.50 14.52 0.67
N THR A 290 5.58 15.78 0.21
CA THR A 290 6.86 16.41 -0.14
C THR A 290 7.00 17.76 0.56
N TRP A 291 8.14 17.96 1.21
CA TRP A 291 8.52 19.23 1.83
C TRP A 291 10.02 19.49 1.64
N VAL A 292 10.51 20.60 2.17
CA VAL A 292 11.93 20.96 2.15
C VAL A 292 12.43 21.07 3.58
N MET A 293 13.61 20.55 3.84
CA MET A 293 14.28 20.78 5.12
C MET A 293 14.76 22.23 5.20
N GLY A 294 14.13 23.03 6.07
CA GLY A 294 14.36 24.48 6.12
C GLY A 294 13.54 25.23 5.08
N GLU A 295 14.13 26.23 4.40
CA GLU A 295 13.41 27.11 3.49
C GLU A 295 13.45 26.61 2.03
N ALA A 296 12.28 26.47 1.41
CA ALA A 296 12.16 26.08 0.00
C ALA A 296 12.55 27.24 -0.93
N ASN A 297 13.38 26.95 -1.95
CA ASN A 297 13.72 27.90 -2.99
C ASN A 297 12.58 28.09 -4.02
N ALA A 298 12.75 29.07 -4.92
CA ALA A 298 11.70 29.41 -5.90
C ALA A 298 11.36 28.27 -6.88
N GLU A 299 12.36 27.46 -7.30
CA GLU A 299 12.14 26.31 -8.20
C GLU A 299 11.33 25.21 -7.47
N GLN A 300 11.69 24.89 -6.23
CA GLN A 300 11.00 23.91 -5.41
C GLN A 300 9.54 24.32 -5.16
N ARG A 301 9.30 25.57 -4.79
CA ARG A 301 7.93 26.11 -4.60
C ARG A 301 7.12 26.08 -5.89
N ARG A 302 7.71 26.46 -7.02
CA ARG A 302 7.03 26.41 -8.32
C ARG A 302 6.61 24.98 -8.66
N VAL A 303 7.52 24.02 -8.58
CA VAL A 303 7.23 22.61 -8.88
C VAL A 303 6.17 22.05 -7.94
N TRP A 304 6.31 22.30 -6.63
CA TRP A 304 5.35 21.85 -5.64
C TRP A 304 3.93 22.41 -5.90
N ASN A 305 3.83 23.72 -6.17
CA ASN A 305 2.53 24.35 -6.46
C ASN A 305 1.93 23.82 -7.78
N THR A 306 2.75 23.50 -8.77
CA THR A 306 2.27 22.87 -10.02
C THR A 306 1.72 21.47 -9.74
N VAL A 307 2.41 20.64 -8.92
CA VAL A 307 1.93 19.32 -8.52
C VAL A 307 0.63 19.43 -7.72
N LYS A 308 0.57 20.36 -6.77
CA LYS A 308 -0.62 20.63 -5.96
C LYS A 308 -1.84 20.97 -6.84
N ARG A 309 -1.66 21.87 -7.82
CA ARG A 309 -2.74 22.23 -8.75
C ARG A 309 -3.15 21.05 -9.63
N GLY A 310 -2.20 20.17 -10.01
CA GLY A 310 -2.50 18.91 -10.69
C GLY A 310 -3.38 17.98 -9.86
N GLN A 311 -3.10 17.85 -8.55
CA GLN A 311 -3.89 17.05 -7.63
C GLN A 311 -5.33 17.60 -7.49
N GLU A 312 -5.49 18.91 -7.42
CA GLU A 312 -6.80 19.58 -7.36
C GLU A 312 -7.58 19.38 -8.67
N LEU A 313 -6.94 19.55 -9.83
CA LEU A 313 -7.56 19.31 -11.14
C LEU A 313 -8.05 17.88 -11.31
N ALA A 314 -7.30 16.90 -10.78
CA ALA A 314 -7.72 15.51 -10.76
C ALA A 314 -9.04 15.34 -9.98
N LEU A 315 -9.16 15.92 -8.78
CA LEU A 315 -10.39 15.90 -7.99
C LEU A 315 -11.56 16.59 -8.68
N GLU A 316 -11.32 17.77 -9.26
CA GLU A 316 -12.33 18.51 -10.02
C GLU A 316 -12.86 17.70 -11.21
N THR A 317 -11.99 16.90 -11.85
CA THR A 317 -12.32 16.09 -13.03
C THR A 317 -12.98 14.77 -12.67
N ALA A 318 -12.65 14.18 -11.51
CA ALA A 318 -13.13 12.88 -11.07
C ALA A 318 -14.61 12.92 -10.65
N GLN A 319 -15.51 13.05 -11.62
CA GLN A 319 -16.95 13.06 -11.39
C GLN A 319 -17.59 11.72 -11.79
N ILE A 320 -18.74 11.38 -11.22
CA ILE A 320 -19.49 10.17 -11.57
C ILE A 320 -19.74 10.12 -13.09
N GLY A 321 -19.44 8.98 -13.70
CA GLY A 321 -19.57 8.76 -15.15
C GLY A 321 -18.39 9.24 -15.99
N THR A 322 -17.46 10.02 -15.44
CA THR A 322 -16.24 10.41 -16.14
C THR A 322 -15.37 9.17 -16.40
N PRO A 323 -14.86 8.94 -17.64
CA PRO A 323 -13.87 7.90 -17.88
C PRO A 323 -12.60 8.14 -17.04
N ALA A 324 -12.12 7.12 -16.33
CA ALA A 324 -10.97 7.24 -15.42
C ALA A 324 -9.71 7.81 -16.10
N GLY A 325 -9.49 7.49 -17.39
CA GLY A 325 -8.38 8.03 -18.18
C GLY A 325 -8.44 9.54 -18.39
N ARG A 326 -9.65 10.15 -18.36
CA ARG A 326 -9.80 11.60 -18.52
C ARG A 326 -9.17 12.38 -17.37
N VAL A 327 -9.17 11.79 -16.17
CA VAL A 327 -8.55 12.40 -14.98
C VAL A 327 -7.03 12.56 -15.19
N ASP A 328 -6.36 11.53 -15.70
CA ASP A 328 -4.92 11.56 -16.05
C ASP A 328 -4.63 12.57 -17.18
N GLU A 329 -5.45 12.59 -18.23
CA GLU A 329 -5.26 13.47 -19.40
C GLU A 329 -5.27 14.95 -18.99
N VAL A 330 -6.23 15.39 -18.18
CA VAL A 330 -6.36 16.80 -17.77
C VAL A 330 -5.13 17.27 -17.00
N VAL A 331 -4.57 16.44 -16.13
CA VAL A 331 -3.37 16.78 -15.37
C VAL A 331 -2.13 16.85 -16.28
N ARG A 332 -1.98 15.91 -17.22
CA ARG A 332 -0.87 15.95 -18.21
C ARG A 332 -0.96 17.16 -19.12
N ASP A 333 -2.16 17.53 -19.58
CA ASP A 333 -2.38 18.72 -20.39
C ASP A 333 -2.00 19.99 -19.61
N TYR A 334 -2.36 20.06 -18.34
CA TYR A 334 -1.96 21.16 -17.47
C TYR A 334 -0.43 21.22 -17.30
N TYR A 335 0.22 20.09 -16.96
CA TYR A 335 1.68 20.06 -16.81
C TYR A 335 2.41 20.45 -18.09
N THR A 336 1.91 20.07 -19.26
CA THR A 336 2.49 20.45 -20.55
C THR A 336 2.42 21.98 -20.76
N LYS A 337 1.32 22.63 -20.36
CA LYS A 337 1.18 24.11 -20.40
C LYS A 337 2.13 24.80 -19.44
N GLU A 338 2.43 24.18 -18.31
CA GLU A 338 3.39 24.69 -17.32
C GLU A 338 4.86 24.39 -17.70
N GLY A 339 5.10 23.73 -18.83
CA GLY A 339 6.44 23.43 -19.35
C GLY A 339 7.04 22.12 -18.84
N PHE A 340 6.21 21.18 -18.35
CA PHE A 340 6.60 19.85 -17.91
C PHE A 340 6.05 18.76 -18.84
N GLY A 341 6.84 17.76 -19.16
CA GLY A 341 6.49 16.73 -20.13
C GLY A 341 6.89 17.12 -21.57
N PRO A 342 6.11 16.82 -22.62
CA PRO A 342 4.77 16.20 -22.63
C PRO A 342 4.77 14.71 -22.34
N ASP A 343 3.57 14.16 -22.22
CA ASP A 343 3.31 12.72 -21.99
C ASP A 343 4.01 12.19 -20.72
N TYR A 344 4.87 11.19 -20.86
CA TYR A 344 5.66 10.57 -19.79
C TYR A 344 7.11 11.08 -19.74
N LYS A 345 7.43 12.15 -20.46
CA LYS A 345 8.80 12.69 -20.52
C LYS A 345 9.13 13.48 -19.24
N THR A 346 10.39 13.38 -18.84
CA THR A 346 10.98 14.21 -17.77
C THR A 346 11.53 15.52 -18.32
N PRO A 347 11.50 16.61 -17.55
CA PRO A 347 10.80 16.76 -16.28
C PRO A 347 9.28 16.69 -16.46
N GLY A 348 8.59 15.88 -15.64
CA GLY A 348 7.13 15.70 -15.77
C GLY A 348 6.60 14.50 -15.02
N LEU A 349 5.34 14.14 -15.30
CA LEU A 349 4.66 12.98 -14.74
C LEU A 349 5.01 11.71 -15.53
N THR A 350 5.88 10.88 -14.97
CA THR A 350 6.45 9.70 -15.64
C THR A 350 5.68 8.40 -15.43
N HIS A 351 4.69 8.41 -14.55
CA HIS A 351 3.83 7.27 -14.25
C HIS A 351 2.34 7.63 -14.45
N ARG A 352 1.43 6.70 -14.21
CA ARG A 352 -0.02 6.98 -14.18
C ARG A 352 -0.34 7.97 -13.07
N LEU A 353 -1.43 8.70 -13.22
CA LEU A 353 -1.85 9.71 -12.24
C LEU A 353 -2.33 9.10 -10.91
N GLY A 354 -2.79 7.84 -10.95
CA GLY A 354 -3.28 7.13 -9.77
C GLY A 354 -3.78 5.73 -10.12
N HIS A 355 -4.14 4.99 -9.11
CA HIS A 355 -4.59 3.61 -9.22
C HIS A 355 -5.75 3.33 -8.27
N GLY A 356 -6.50 2.26 -8.53
CA GLY A 356 -7.43 1.73 -7.55
C GLY A 356 -6.69 1.23 -6.33
N ILE A 357 -7.34 1.29 -5.17
CA ILE A 357 -6.78 0.87 -3.88
C ILE A 357 -7.87 0.18 -3.04
N GLY A 358 -7.47 -0.73 -2.18
CA GLY A 358 -8.37 -1.45 -1.28
C GLY A 358 -7.63 -2.39 -0.37
N MET A 359 -7.73 -3.71 -0.61
CA MET A 359 -6.95 -4.73 0.10
C MET A 359 -5.55 -4.91 -0.49
N ASP A 360 -5.34 -4.46 -1.73
CA ASP A 360 -4.02 -4.31 -2.33
C ASP A 360 -3.78 -2.81 -2.55
N GLY A 361 -2.55 -2.34 -2.36
CA GLY A 361 -2.17 -0.96 -2.66
C GLY A 361 -2.49 -0.60 -4.11
N HIS A 362 -2.28 -1.53 -5.03
CA HIS A 362 -2.61 -1.36 -6.43
C HIS A 362 -3.73 -2.30 -6.87
N GLU A 363 -4.92 -1.75 -7.04
CA GLU A 363 -6.07 -2.44 -7.64
C GLU A 363 -6.48 -1.78 -8.98
N PRO A 364 -7.11 -2.50 -9.92
CA PRO A 364 -7.80 -1.82 -11.01
C PRO A 364 -9.07 -1.13 -10.46
N VAL A 365 -9.49 -0.02 -11.02
CA VAL A 365 -9.18 0.71 -12.25
C VAL A 365 -8.06 1.73 -12.00
N ASN A 366 -7.38 2.24 -13.06
CA ASN A 366 -6.33 3.22 -12.91
C ASN A 366 -6.72 4.58 -13.51
N PHE A 367 -6.26 5.68 -12.92
CA PHE A 367 -6.21 6.97 -13.58
C PHE A 367 -5.01 6.97 -14.54
N VAL A 368 -5.24 6.46 -15.75
CA VAL A 368 -4.24 6.35 -16.81
C VAL A 368 -4.89 6.63 -18.17
N ARG A 369 -4.19 7.36 -19.02
CA ARG A 369 -4.67 7.68 -20.38
C ARG A 369 -5.21 6.44 -21.10
N GLY A 370 -6.40 6.58 -21.67
CA GLY A 370 -7.07 5.52 -22.43
C GLY A 370 -7.92 4.57 -21.61
N GLU A 371 -7.91 4.64 -20.28
CA GLU A 371 -8.85 3.89 -19.43
C GLU A 371 -10.27 4.44 -19.63
N LYS A 372 -11.17 3.56 -20.06
CA LYS A 372 -12.54 3.93 -20.46
C LYS A 372 -13.59 3.66 -19.40
N THR A 373 -13.22 2.98 -18.31
CA THR A 373 -14.14 2.65 -17.23
C THR A 373 -14.70 3.93 -16.62
N PRO A 374 -16.02 4.13 -16.60
CA PRO A 374 -16.63 5.29 -15.97
C PRO A 374 -16.50 5.20 -14.45
N LEU A 375 -16.19 6.31 -13.82
CA LEU A 375 -16.18 6.41 -12.36
C LEU A 375 -17.58 6.20 -11.80
N ALA A 376 -17.68 5.41 -10.74
CA ALA A 376 -18.94 5.05 -10.11
C ALA A 376 -18.81 5.00 -8.58
N PRO A 377 -19.94 5.17 -7.83
CA PRO A 377 -19.92 5.12 -6.37
C PRO A 377 -19.28 3.85 -5.81
N GLY A 378 -18.51 3.99 -4.74
CA GLY A 378 -17.77 2.89 -4.10
C GLY A 378 -16.39 2.61 -4.68
N MET A 379 -16.03 3.15 -5.83
CA MET A 379 -14.65 3.05 -6.34
C MET A 379 -13.70 3.88 -5.47
N CYS A 380 -12.49 3.34 -5.19
CA CYS A 380 -11.44 4.02 -4.43
C CYS A 380 -10.17 4.13 -5.28
N PHE A 381 -9.48 5.26 -5.14
CA PHE A 381 -8.28 5.56 -5.92
C PHE A 381 -7.22 6.28 -5.09
N SER A 382 -5.94 6.12 -5.46
CA SER A 382 -4.93 7.14 -5.19
C SER A 382 -5.08 8.29 -6.20
N ASN A 383 -4.68 9.49 -5.78
CA ASN A 383 -4.51 10.67 -6.62
C ASN A 383 -3.12 11.22 -6.33
N GLU A 384 -2.14 10.82 -7.16
CA GLU A 384 -0.70 10.91 -6.90
C GLU A 384 0.10 11.62 -8.00
N PRO A 385 -0.32 12.80 -8.45
CA PRO A 385 0.49 13.53 -9.43
C PRO A 385 1.90 13.81 -8.91
N GLY A 386 2.89 13.68 -9.80
CA GLY A 386 4.28 13.98 -9.49
C GLY A 386 4.98 14.69 -10.64
N ILE A 387 6.01 15.47 -10.33
CA ILE A 387 6.96 16.04 -11.29
C ILE A 387 8.37 15.72 -10.81
N TYR A 388 9.14 15.08 -11.68
CA TYR A 388 10.49 14.62 -11.38
C TYR A 388 11.50 15.35 -12.29
N LEU A 389 12.49 16.02 -11.67
CA LEU A 389 13.57 16.77 -12.33
C LEU A 389 14.86 15.94 -12.22
N PRO A 390 15.28 15.22 -13.26
CA PRO A 390 16.44 14.35 -13.20
C PRO A 390 17.69 15.02 -12.63
N GLY A 391 18.31 14.40 -11.64
CA GLY A 391 19.52 14.88 -10.98
C GLY A 391 19.33 16.07 -10.02
N LYS A 392 18.10 16.53 -9.83
CA LYS A 392 17.77 17.61 -8.88
C LYS A 392 16.88 17.09 -7.75
N PHE A 393 15.59 16.98 -7.99
CA PHE A 393 14.59 16.52 -7.03
C PHE A 393 13.29 16.12 -7.73
N GLY A 394 12.39 15.50 -6.99
CA GLY A 394 11.01 15.25 -7.39
C GLY A 394 10.03 15.70 -6.34
N VAL A 395 8.80 15.95 -6.76
CA VAL A 395 7.66 16.24 -5.91
C VAL A 395 6.54 15.28 -6.27
N ARG A 396 5.97 14.59 -5.27
CA ARG A 396 4.71 13.85 -5.36
C ARG A 396 3.82 14.25 -4.19
N LEU A 397 2.57 14.52 -4.47
CA LEU A 397 1.52 14.74 -3.48
C LEU A 397 0.43 13.70 -3.75
N GLU A 398 0.11 12.93 -2.74
CA GLU A 398 -0.81 11.82 -2.89
C GLU A 398 -1.77 11.74 -1.72
N ASP A 399 -3.02 11.55 -2.05
CA ASP A 399 -4.09 11.23 -1.11
C ASP A 399 -5.05 10.23 -1.74
N CYS A 400 -5.56 9.31 -0.91
CA CYS A 400 -6.61 8.41 -1.32
C CYS A 400 -7.98 9.08 -1.28
N LEU A 401 -8.83 8.70 -2.22
CA LEU A 401 -10.22 9.13 -2.32
C LEU A 401 -11.15 7.95 -2.60
N TYR A 402 -12.43 8.13 -2.32
CA TYR A 402 -13.48 7.27 -2.83
C TYR A 402 -14.54 8.08 -3.57
N MET A 403 -15.24 7.43 -4.50
CA MET A 403 -16.37 8.01 -5.20
C MET A 403 -17.63 7.79 -4.35
N SER A 404 -18.25 8.90 -3.88
CA SER A 404 -19.61 8.89 -3.32
C SER A 404 -20.63 9.05 -4.44
N GLU A 405 -21.93 9.03 -4.10
CA GLU A 405 -23.00 9.36 -5.06
C GLU A 405 -22.88 10.80 -5.60
N ASP A 406 -22.29 11.71 -4.82
CA ASP A 406 -22.14 13.13 -5.15
C ASP A 406 -20.78 13.49 -5.77
N GLY A 407 -19.87 12.52 -5.92
CA GLY A 407 -18.52 12.71 -6.48
C GLY A 407 -17.39 12.28 -5.53
N PRO A 408 -16.16 12.78 -5.75
CA PRO A 408 -14.98 12.32 -5.01
C PRO A 408 -14.97 12.85 -3.56
N VAL A 409 -14.64 11.97 -2.63
CA VAL A 409 -14.44 12.28 -1.20
C VAL A 409 -13.05 11.80 -0.78
N LEU A 410 -12.25 12.69 -0.23
CA LEU A 410 -10.92 12.38 0.28
C LEU A 410 -10.98 11.65 1.62
N PHE A 411 -10.10 10.67 1.83
CA PHE A 411 -9.86 10.06 3.15
C PHE A 411 -8.97 10.92 4.05
N SER A 412 -8.17 11.83 3.47
CA SER A 412 -7.26 12.72 4.18
C SER A 412 -7.29 14.14 3.61
N PRO A 413 -7.03 15.17 4.40
CA PRO A 413 -6.90 16.53 3.88
C PRO A 413 -5.68 16.67 3.00
N LEU A 414 -5.83 17.40 1.90
CA LEU A 414 -4.71 17.75 1.03
C LEU A 414 -3.67 18.62 1.77
N SER A 415 -2.40 18.50 1.39
CA SER A 415 -1.34 19.42 1.84
C SER A 415 -1.74 20.86 1.56
N LYS A 416 -1.50 21.78 2.51
CA LYS A 416 -1.79 23.22 2.31
C LYS A 416 -0.72 23.92 1.49
N SER A 417 0.54 23.70 1.83
CA SER A 417 1.70 24.30 1.17
C SER A 417 2.94 23.42 1.37
N ILE A 418 4.02 23.75 0.67
CA ILE A 418 5.33 23.10 0.87
C ILE A 418 5.86 23.32 2.32
N ASP A 419 5.46 24.40 2.97
CA ASP A 419 5.85 24.76 4.34
C ASP A 419 4.91 24.19 5.40
N ASP A 420 3.68 23.79 5.02
CA ASP A 420 2.70 23.12 5.89
C ASP A 420 2.13 21.88 5.16
N PRO A 421 2.95 20.83 5.01
CA PRO A 421 2.56 19.64 4.24
C PRO A 421 1.51 18.77 4.94
N PHE A 422 1.33 18.93 6.26
CA PHE A 422 0.46 18.08 7.08
C PHE A 422 -0.73 18.81 7.71
N ALA A 423 -0.93 20.08 7.40
CA ALA A 423 -1.99 20.91 7.98
C ALA A 423 -1.97 20.89 9.53
N LEU A 424 -0.79 21.21 10.09
CA LEU A 424 -0.56 21.29 11.54
C LEU A 424 -1.10 22.57 12.15
#